data_01fb6f3c5483d381bd79c3ed1ae9aa0c
#
_entry.id   01fb6f3c5483d381bd79c3ed1ae9aa0c
#
_cell.length_a   1.000
_cell.length_b   1.000
_cell.length_c   1.000
_cell.angle_alpha   90.00
_cell.angle_beta   90.00
_cell.angle_gamma   90.00
#
_symmetry.space_group_name_H-M   'P 1'
#
loop_
_entity.id
_entity.type
_entity.pdbx_description
1 polymer ?
#
loop_
_entity_poly.entity_id
_entity_poly.type
_entity_poly.pdbx_seq_one_letter_code
_entity_poly.pdbx_strand_id
1 'polypeptide(L)'
;MKIIYVDLDGVVADFDKGRSEHPLSGVTPYIGRPDKLPGVYENLAPIPNAIESVNKLLKDSNFKVYFLSTAPWDNPEAWMHKRLWVAKHF
;
A
#
# COMPACT_ATOMS: atom_id res chain seq x y z
N MET A 1 -0.30 -19.96 18.09
CA MET A 1 -0.69 -18.92 17.11
C MET A 1 0.54 -18.22 16.58
N LYS A 2 0.65 -18.10 15.27
CA LYS A 2 1.76 -17.39 14.62
C LYS A 2 1.32 -15.98 14.22
N ILE A 3 2.21 -15.01 14.38
CA ILE A 3 2.00 -13.63 13.94
C ILE A 3 2.59 -13.47 12.54
N ILE A 4 1.81 -12.90 11.64
CA ILE A 4 2.23 -12.60 10.27
C ILE A 4 2.11 -11.10 10.05
N TYR A 5 3.19 -10.49 9.57
CA TYR A 5 3.19 -9.10 9.12
C TYR A 5 3.15 -9.07 7.59
N VAL A 6 2.19 -8.36 7.04
CA VAL A 6 2.02 -8.23 5.59
C VAL A 6 2.37 -6.80 5.19
N ASP A 7 3.35 -6.67 4.30
CA ASP A 7 3.70 -5.37 3.72
C ASP A 7 2.61 -4.92 2.74
N LEU A 8 2.48 -3.63 2.53
CA LEU A 8 1.48 -3.06 1.62
C LEU A 8 2.03 -2.84 0.22
N ASP A 9 3.02 -1.95 0.09
CA ASP A 9 3.52 -1.54 -1.22
C ASP A 9 4.32 -2.65 -1.91
N GLY A 10 3.91 -3.01 -3.13
CA GLY A 10 4.54 -4.08 -3.88
C GLY A 10 4.14 -5.49 -3.45
N VAL A 11 3.30 -5.62 -2.42
CA VAL A 11 2.80 -6.92 -1.92
C VAL A 11 1.29 -7.02 -2.10
N VAL A 12 0.52 -6.10 -1.56
CA VAL A 12 -0.94 -6.07 -1.74
C VAL A 12 -1.40 -4.86 -2.53
N ALA A 13 -0.73 -3.72 -2.43
CA ALA A 13 -1.01 -2.50 -3.18
C ALA A 13 0.00 -2.34 -4.32
N ASP A 14 -0.50 -2.07 -5.52
CA ASP A 14 0.33 -1.93 -6.71
C ASP A 14 0.90 -0.52 -6.82
N PHE A 15 1.93 -0.26 -6.05
CA PHE A 15 2.60 1.04 -6.02
C PHE A 15 3.29 1.35 -7.35
N ASP A 16 3.92 0.38 -8.00
CA ASP A 16 4.59 0.59 -9.28
C ASP A 16 3.62 1.10 -10.35
N LYS A 17 2.44 0.52 -10.43
CA LYS A 17 1.39 1.00 -11.32
C LYS A 17 0.94 2.41 -10.96
N GLY A 18 0.66 2.64 -9.68
CA GLY A 18 0.18 3.93 -9.19
C GLY A 18 1.16 5.07 -9.47
N ARG A 19 2.45 4.86 -9.21
CA ARG A 19 3.46 5.87 -9.48
C ARG A 19 3.67 6.13 -10.97
N SER A 20 3.62 5.09 -11.79
CA SER A 20 3.84 5.22 -13.23
C SER A 20 2.68 5.94 -13.93
N GLU A 21 1.48 5.78 -13.43
CA GLU A 21 0.27 6.42 -13.98
C GLU A 21 0.01 7.81 -13.41
N HIS A 22 0.77 8.24 -12.40
CA HIS A 22 0.57 9.52 -11.77
C HIS A 22 0.91 10.67 -12.74
N PRO A 23 0.06 11.72 -12.82
CA PRO A 23 0.28 12.84 -13.76
C PRO A 23 1.61 13.55 -13.56
N LEU A 24 2.15 13.57 -12.35
CA LEU A 24 3.40 14.25 -12.01
C LEU A 24 4.63 13.34 -11.99
N SER A 25 4.51 12.09 -12.41
CA SER A 25 5.59 11.10 -12.29
C SER A 25 6.89 11.50 -13.02
N GLY A 26 6.79 12.24 -14.13
CA GLY A 26 7.93 12.72 -14.88
C GLY A 26 8.36 14.15 -14.56
N VAL A 27 7.79 14.76 -13.53
CA VAL A 27 8.00 16.18 -13.19
C VAL A 27 9.03 16.29 -12.06
N THR A 28 10.01 17.21 -12.23
CA THR A 28 10.87 17.63 -11.13
C THR A 28 10.00 18.36 -10.09
N PRO A 29 10.10 18.10 -8.79
CA PRO A 29 11.14 17.33 -8.07
C PRO A 29 10.84 15.85 -7.84
N TYR A 30 9.82 15.27 -8.48
CA TYR A 30 9.35 13.92 -8.19
C TYR A 30 10.15 12.81 -8.88
N ILE A 31 10.99 13.15 -9.85
CA ILE A 31 11.86 12.18 -10.53
C ILE A 31 12.78 11.51 -9.49
N GLY A 32 12.74 10.16 -9.46
CA GLY A 32 13.49 9.38 -8.49
C GLY A 32 12.93 9.39 -7.06
N ARG A 33 11.78 10.06 -6.84
CA ARG A 33 11.13 10.17 -5.54
C ARG A 33 9.62 9.93 -5.64
N PRO A 34 9.20 8.75 -6.10
CA PRO A 34 7.79 8.47 -6.35
C PRO A 34 6.92 8.46 -5.08
N ASP A 35 7.53 8.21 -3.93
CA ASP A 35 6.85 8.26 -2.63
C ASP A 35 6.38 9.67 -2.24
N LYS A 36 6.92 10.71 -2.87
CA LYS A 36 6.52 12.10 -2.64
C LYS A 36 5.37 12.57 -3.54
N LEU A 37 4.97 11.78 -4.53
CA LEU A 37 3.87 12.14 -5.42
C LEU A 37 2.58 12.39 -4.62
N PRO A 38 1.93 13.56 -4.77
CA PRO A 38 0.71 13.87 -4.02
C PRO A 38 -0.39 12.85 -4.27
N GLY A 39 -0.95 12.30 -3.19
CA GLY A 39 -2.05 11.34 -3.27
C GLY A 39 -1.70 9.98 -3.87
N VAL A 40 -0.43 9.65 -4.06
CA VAL A 40 0.00 8.40 -4.72
C VAL A 40 -0.52 7.14 -4.03
N TYR A 41 -0.68 7.18 -2.71
CA TYR A 41 -1.15 6.03 -1.92
C TYR A 41 -2.67 5.94 -1.77
N GLU A 42 -3.41 6.94 -2.27
CA GLU A 42 -4.84 7.04 -1.97
C GLU A 42 -5.69 5.95 -2.65
N ASN A 43 -5.45 5.71 -3.92
CA ASN A 43 -6.29 4.83 -4.74
C ASN A 43 -5.46 3.78 -5.51
N LEU A 44 -4.46 3.21 -4.88
CA LEU A 44 -3.67 2.16 -5.51
C LEU A 44 -4.55 0.95 -5.85
N ALA A 45 -4.34 0.38 -7.03
CA ALA A 45 -4.97 -0.87 -7.37
C ALA A 45 -4.40 -2.01 -6.52
N PRO A 46 -5.22 -2.98 -6.08
CA PRO A 46 -4.67 -4.18 -5.45
C PRO A 46 -3.89 -5.02 -6.45
N ILE A 47 -2.82 -5.65 -5.97
CA ILE A 47 -2.11 -6.65 -6.78
C ILE A 47 -3.03 -7.85 -6.98
N PRO A 48 -3.13 -8.44 -8.19
CA PRO A 48 -4.02 -9.56 -8.46
C PRO A 48 -3.83 -10.69 -7.45
N ASN A 49 -4.95 -11.21 -6.94
CA ASN A 49 -5.04 -12.28 -5.94
C ASN A 49 -4.51 -11.93 -4.53
N ALA A 50 -3.97 -10.73 -4.32
CA ALA A 50 -3.43 -10.36 -3.01
C ALA A 50 -4.51 -10.26 -1.93
N ILE A 51 -5.63 -9.59 -2.24
CA ILE A 51 -6.73 -9.45 -1.28
C ILE A 51 -7.29 -10.81 -0.89
N GLU A 52 -7.52 -11.69 -1.86
CA GLU A 52 -8.02 -13.04 -1.60
C GLU A 52 -7.06 -13.85 -0.72
N SER A 53 -5.77 -13.76 -1.00
CA SER A 53 -4.74 -14.48 -0.25
C SER A 53 -4.65 -14.00 1.20
N VAL A 54 -4.67 -12.68 1.42
CA VAL A 54 -4.64 -12.12 2.78
C VAL A 54 -5.92 -12.45 3.52
N ASN A 55 -7.08 -12.41 2.87
CA ASN A 55 -8.34 -12.78 3.50
C ASN A 55 -8.35 -14.25 3.96
N LYS A 56 -7.71 -15.15 3.25
CA LYS A 56 -7.53 -16.53 3.72
C LYS A 56 -6.73 -16.60 5.01
N LEU A 57 -5.67 -15.81 5.11
CA LEU A 57 -4.87 -15.72 6.34
C LEU A 57 -5.67 -15.12 7.50
N LEU A 58 -6.45 -14.08 7.23
CA LEU A 58 -7.28 -13.43 8.24
C LEU A 58 -8.36 -14.36 8.83
N LYS A 59 -8.85 -15.29 8.04
CA LYS A 59 -9.86 -16.26 8.45
C LYS A 59 -9.28 -17.48 9.15
N ASP A 60 -7.97 -17.69 9.07
CA ASP A 60 -7.30 -18.83 9.66
C ASP A 60 -6.96 -18.54 11.13
N SER A 61 -7.54 -19.29 12.04
CA SER A 61 -7.35 -19.10 13.49
C SER A 61 -5.92 -19.39 13.97
N ASN A 62 -5.08 -20.03 13.15
CA ASN A 62 -3.68 -20.28 13.47
C ASN A 62 -2.79 -19.05 13.28
N PHE A 63 -3.31 -18.00 12.68
CA PHE A 63 -2.53 -16.79 12.36
C PHE A 63 -3.21 -15.55 12.93
N LYS A 64 -2.36 -14.63 13.39
CA LYS A 64 -2.76 -13.26 13.69
C LYS A 64 -2.03 -12.37 12.68
N VAL A 65 -2.79 -11.66 11.87
CA VAL A 65 -2.26 -10.88 10.74
C VAL A 65 -2.27 -9.40 11.08
N TYR A 66 -1.15 -8.75 10.85
CA TYR A 66 -0.99 -7.29 10.92
C TYR A 66 -0.46 -6.77 9.59
N PHE A 67 -0.87 -5.59 9.21
CA PHE A 67 -0.23 -4.87 8.13
C PHE A 67 0.93 -4.05 8.68
N LEU A 68 2.06 -4.08 7.99
CA LEU A 68 3.26 -3.35 8.37
C LEU A 68 3.72 -2.51 7.19
N SER A 69 3.74 -1.20 7.38
CA SER A 69 4.16 -0.29 6.33
C SER A 69 4.82 0.94 6.94
N THR A 70 5.67 1.60 6.16
CA THR A 70 6.25 2.88 6.51
C THR A 70 5.57 4.00 5.74
N ALA A 71 5.58 5.21 6.30
CA ALA A 71 5.09 6.39 5.61
C ALA A 71 6.25 7.35 5.36
N PRO A 72 6.43 7.83 4.11
CA PRO A 72 7.49 8.78 3.80
C PRO A 72 7.24 10.11 4.51
N TRP A 73 8.29 10.68 5.12
CA TRP A 73 8.19 11.92 5.88
C TRP A 73 7.69 13.09 5.04
N ASP A 74 8.15 13.16 3.80
CA ASP A 74 7.83 14.27 2.89
C ASP A 74 6.46 14.15 2.19
N ASN A 75 5.69 13.12 2.53
CA ASN A 75 4.31 12.97 2.07
C ASN A 75 3.40 12.81 3.29
N PRO A 76 2.96 13.91 3.89
CA PRO A 76 2.23 13.86 5.16
C PRO A 76 0.88 13.13 5.09
N GLU A 77 0.31 13.02 3.90
CA GLU A 77 -0.96 12.30 3.69
C GLU A 77 -0.79 10.79 3.54
N ALA A 78 0.45 10.31 3.34
CA ALA A 78 0.71 8.90 3.03
C ALA A 78 0.17 7.95 4.08
N TRP A 79 0.38 8.24 5.36
CA TRP A 79 -0.10 7.38 6.45
C TRP A 79 -1.62 7.28 6.46
N MET A 80 -2.30 8.41 6.34
CA MET A 80 -3.75 8.44 6.28
C MET A 80 -4.27 7.65 5.07
N HIS A 81 -3.68 7.86 3.90
CA HIS A 81 -4.09 7.16 2.68
C HIS A 81 -3.87 5.64 2.80
N LYS A 82 -2.78 5.21 3.39
CA LYS A 82 -2.50 3.79 3.62
C LYS A 82 -3.52 3.16 4.58
N ARG A 83 -3.85 3.83 5.67
CA ARG A 83 -4.86 3.35 6.61
C ARG A 83 -6.24 3.24 5.97
N LEU A 84 -6.64 4.24 5.21
CA LEU A 84 -7.93 4.23 4.51
C LEU A 84 -7.96 3.13 3.43
N TRP A 85 -6.86 2.91 2.75
CA TRP A 85 -6.73 1.84 1.76
C TRP A 85 -6.95 0.46 2.39
N VAL A 86 -6.31 0.20 3.51
CA VAL A 86 -6.49 -1.06 4.26
C VAL A 86 -7.94 -1.21 4.70
N ALA A 87 -8.55 -0.16 5.25
CA ALA A 87 -9.93 -0.19 5.70
C ALA A 87 -10.92 -0.45 4.54
N LYS A 88 -10.61 0.05 3.35
CA LYS A 88 -11.45 -0.15 2.16
C LYS A 88 -11.39 -1.60 1.66
N HIS A 89 -10.22 -2.24 1.68
CA HIS A 89 -9.99 -3.54 1.06
C HIS A 89 -10.06 -4.72 2.04
N PHE A 90 -9.97 -4.47 3.32
CA PHE A 90 -10.01 -5.43 4.39
C PHE A 90 -10.90 -4.95 5.55
#